data_038e6c87b53385616f5c5e6937507a5b
#
_entry.id   038e6c87b53385616f5c5e6937507a5b
#
_cell.length_a   1.000
_cell.length_b   1.000
_cell.length_c   1.000
_cell.angle_alpha   90.00
_cell.angle_beta   90.00
_cell.angle_gamma   90.00
#
_symmetry.space_group_name_H-M   'P 1'
#
loop_
_entity.id
_entity.type
_entity.pdbx_description
1 polymer ?
#
loop_
_entity_poly.entity_id
_entity_poly.type
_entity_poly.pdbx_seq_one_letter_code
_entity_poly.pdbx_strand_id
1 'polypeptide(L)'
;KTTVGIYLRACRVIWNACEKYGYVSRDDYPFGKDEDKVSIPKGATRRECYLDVDQMTELYQCFLEKRYPEDWDTDWREHTHESLGLFLVQYLCNGFNLADAARLVYDDHYFKSGRKSFRFIRKKTEDRSDTEIVIPIIVPLQKILDEIAAEPIKGSLVFPQIYTGEQNPWSR
;
A
#
# COMPACT_ATOMS: atom_id res chain seq x y z
N LYS A 1 6.99 3.60 -22.99
CA LYS A 1 8.11 4.53 -22.63
C LYS A 1 8.57 4.35 -21.16
N THR A 2 7.65 4.19 -20.21
CA THR A 2 7.99 4.05 -18.77
C THR A 2 8.81 2.78 -18.49
N THR A 3 8.41 1.63 -19.05
CA THR A 3 9.10 0.34 -18.88
C THR A 3 10.53 0.40 -19.41
N VAL A 4 10.72 0.94 -20.62
CA VAL A 4 12.05 1.15 -21.21
C VAL A 4 12.93 2.02 -20.31
N GLY A 5 12.37 3.11 -19.77
CA GLY A 5 13.09 3.99 -18.84
C GLY A 5 13.49 3.28 -17.52
N ILE A 6 12.71 2.29 -17.05
CA ILE A 6 13.08 1.48 -15.87
C ILE A 6 14.29 0.59 -16.18
N TYR A 7 14.25 -0.15 -17.29
CA TYR A 7 15.36 -1.03 -17.67
C TYR A 7 16.64 -0.24 -17.97
N LEU A 8 16.56 0.88 -18.70
CA LEU A 8 17.72 1.71 -18.98
C LEU A 8 18.35 2.32 -17.71
N ARG A 9 17.52 2.66 -16.70
CA ARG A 9 18.04 3.07 -15.39
C ARG A 9 18.76 1.95 -14.68
N ALA A 10 18.24 0.72 -14.74
CA ALA A 10 18.91 -0.44 -14.16
C ALA A 10 20.25 -0.71 -14.86
N CYS A 11 20.29 -0.67 -16.20
CA CYS A 11 21.54 -0.77 -16.97
C CYS A 11 22.55 0.30 -16.57
N ARG A 12 22.11 1.54 -16.37
CA ARG A 12 22.98 2.63 -15.91
C ARG A 12 23.59 2.35 -14.53
N VAL A 13 22.80 1.78 -13.61
CA VAL A 13 23.32 1.40 -12.28
C VAL A 13 24.40 0.35 -12.38
N ILE A 14 24.19 -0.67 -13.23
CA ILE A 14 25.20 -1.73 -13.48
C ILE A 14 26.44 -1.12 -14.11
N TRP A 15 26.30 -0.26 -15.12
CA TRP A 15 27.44 0.43 -15.76
C TRP A 15 28.27 1.21 -14.73
N ASN A 16 27.62 2.01 -13.89
CA ASN A 16 28.30 2.80 -12.87
C ASN A 16 29.03 1.90 -11.85
N ALA A 17 28.49 0.72 -11.54
CA ALA A 17 29.19 -0.26 -10.71
C ALA A 17 30.43 -0.81 -11.43
N CYS A 18 30.33 -1.17 -12.71
CA CYS A 18 31.46 -1.66 -13.51
C CYS A 18 32.55 -0.59 -13.62
N GLU A 19 32.21 0.68 -13.82
CA GLU A 19 33.14 1.80 -13.82
C GLU A 19 33.89 1.91 -12.50
N LYS A 20 33.13 1.86 -11.37
CA LYS A 20 33.72 1.92 -10.02
C LYS A 20 34.75 0.82 -9.77
N TYR A 21 34.54 -0.37 -10.34
CA TYR A 21 35.47 -1.51 -10.20
C TYR A 21 36.51 -1.57 -11.32
N GLY A 22 36.57 -0.58 -12.20
CA GLY A 22 37.58 -0.52 -13.27
C GLY A 22 37.36 -1.46 -14.46
N TYR A 23 36.16 -2.02 -14.61
CA TYR A 23 35.82 -2.93 -15.72
C TYR A 23 35.50 -2.17 -17.01
N VAL A 24 35.07 -0.92 -16.92
CA VAL A 24 34.75 -0.04 -18.06
C VAL A 24 35.30 1.35 -17.81
N SER A 25 35.63 2.08 -18.92
CA SER A 25 36.11 3.45 -18.83
C SER A 25 34.94 4.45 -18.73
N ARG A 26 35.19 5.56 -18.05
CA ARG A 26 34.29 6.71 -18.04
C ARG A 26 34.05 7.29 -19.44
N ASP A 27 35.05 7.22 -20.27
CA ASP A 27 35.02 7.77 -21.65
C ASP A 27 34.01 6.97 -22.51
N ASP A 28 33.80 5.71 -22.22
CA ASP A 28 32.85 4.83 -22.92
C ASP A 28 31.42 4.94 -22.38
N TYR A 29 31.13 5.92 -21.49
CA TYR A 29 29.82 6.04 -20.84
C TYR A 29 28.67 6.21 -21.84
N PRO A 30 27.75 5.23 -21.94
CA PRO A 30 26.81 5.14 -23.05
C PRO A 30 25.54 5.99 -22.85
N PHE A 31 25.31 6.55 -21.65
CA PHE A 31 24.07 7.26 -21.36
C PHE A 31 24.28 8.78 -21.40
N GLY A 32 23.39 9.47 -22.11
CA GLY A 32 23.48 10.94 -22.24
C GLY A 32 22.36 11.53 -23.09
N LYS A 33 22.53 12.76 -23.48
CA LYS A 33 21.64 13.49 -24.39
C LYS A 33 22.24 13.71 -25.77
N ASP A 34 23.51 13.38 -25.93
CA ASP A 34 24.26 13.53 -27.16
C ASP A 34 23.74 12.50 -28.17
N GLU A 35 23.94 12.77 -29.49
CA GLU A 35 23.39 11.94 -30.57
C GLU A 35 23.90 10.51 -30.56
N ASP A 36 25.12 10.30 -30.10
CA ASP A 36 25.79 9.00 -29.98
C ASP A 36 25.45 8.26 -28.66
N LYS A 37 24.65 8.86 -27.76
CA LYS A 37 24.36 8.30 -26.44
C LYS A 37 22.89 7.87 -26.26
N VAL A 38 22.70 6.89 -25.42
CA VAL A 38 21.38 6.37 -25.10
C VAL A 38 20.66 7.33 -24.13
N SER A 39 19.64 8.02 -24.62
CA SER A 39 18.79 8.87 -23.81
C SER A 39 17.79 8.03 -23.00
N ILE A 40 17.83 8.18 -21.68
CA ILE A 40 16.87 7.52 -20.80
C ILE A 40 15.56 8.33 -20.80
N PRO A 41 14.46 7.77 -21.34
CA PRO A 41 13.21 8.53 -21.42
C PRO A 41 12.71 8.88 -20.02
N LYS A 42 12.26 10.12 -19.85
CA LYS A 42 11.50 10.50 -18.66
C LYS A 42 10.22 9.67 -18.62
N GLY A 43 9.85 9.20 -17.46
CA GLY A 43 8.55 8.58 -17.25
C GLY A 43 7.43 9.51 -17.69
N ALA A 44 6.31 8.96 -18.14
CA ALA A 44 5.12 9.77 -18.34
C ALA A 44 4.83 10.53 -17.04
N THR A 45 4.55 11.83 -17.15
CA THR A 45 4.04 12.60 -16.01
C THR A 45 2.78 11.87 -15.55
N ARG A 46 2.78 11.36 -14.33
CA ARG A 46 1.55 10.80 -13.74
C ARG A 46 0.51 11.91 -13.83
N ARG A 47 -0.64 11.62 -14.42
CA ARG A 47 -1.82 12.44 -14.17
C ARG A 47 -1.97 12.47 -12.65
N GLU A 48 -2.11 13.64 -12.10
CA GLU A 48 -2.47 13.81 -10.70
C GLU A 48 -3.90 13.30 -10.56
N CYS A 49 -4.04 12.01 -10.23
CA CYS A 49 -5.31 11.39 -9.90
C CYS A 49 -5.28 11.23 -8.38
N TYR A 50 -5.84 12.17 -7.69
CA TYR A 50 -6.11 12.09 -6.26
C TYR A 50 -7.60 12.35 -6.02
N LEU A 51 -8.10 11.80 -4.94
CA LEU A 51 -9.42 12.14 -4.43
C LEU A 51 -9.25 13.31 -3.45
N ASP A 52 -10.05 14.34 -3.62
CA ASP A 52 -10.10 15.44 -2.66
C ASP A 52 -10.89 15.04 -1.40
N VAL A 53 -10.94 15.96 -0.42
CA VAL A 53 -11.59 15.70 0.86
C VAL A 53 -13.09 15.46 0.71
N ASP A 54 -13.75 16.18 -0.20
CA ASP A 54 -15.18 16.05 -0.42
C ASP A 54 -15.52 14.70 -1.05
N GLN A 55 -14.72 14.27 -2.03
CA GLN A 55 -14.84 12.95 -2.65
C GLN A 55 -14.56 11.81 -1.64
N MET A 56 -13.57 11.98 -0.76
CA MET A 56 -13.31 11.01 0.31
C MET A 56 -14.44 10.96 1.32
N THR A 57 -15.04 12.09 1.64
CA THR A 57 -16.21 12.17 2.52
C THR A 57 -17.41 11.46 1.89
N GLU A 58 -17.65 11.67 0.60
CA GLU A 58 -18.70 10.99 -0.13
C GLU A 58 -18.52 9.47 -0.15
N LEU A 59 -17.29 8.98 -0.40
CA LEU A 59 -16.97 7.54 -0.32
C LEU A 59 -17.24 6.99 1.08
N TYR A 60 -16.88 7.73 2.12
CA TYR A 60 -17.16 7.33 3.50
C TYR A 60 -18.67 7.26 3.79
N GLN A 61 -19.45 8.22 3.29
CA GLN A 61 -20.91 8.18 3.42
C GLN A 61 -21.51 7.01 2.62
N CYS A 62 -21.04 6.77 1.39
CA CYS A 62 -21.43 5.59 0.61
C CYS A 62 -21.20 4.29 1.37
N PHE A 63 -20.08 4.17 2.07
CA PHE A 63 -19.79 3.01 2.91
C PHE A 63 -20.80 2.89 4.06
N LEU A 64 -21.01 3.95 4.84
CA LEU A 64 -21.90 3.93 6.01
C LEU A 64 -23.36 3.65 5.65
N GLU A 65 -23.81 4.18 4.53
CA GLU A 65 -25.19 4.06 4.06
C GLU A 65 -25.41 2.85 3.15
N LYS A 66 -24.34 2.09 2.82
CA LYS A 66 -24.35 0.96 1.88
C LYS A 66 -24.99 1.34 0.54
N ARG A 67 -24.69 2.57 0.04
CA ARG A 67 -25.21 3.09 -1.22
C ARG A 67 -24.49 2.50 -2.42
N TYR A 68 -25.04 1.45 -3.00
CA TYR A 68 -24.55 0.79 -4.20
C TYR A 68 -25.62 0.76 -5.28
N PRO A 69 -25.26 0.66 -6.58
CA PRO A 69 -26.23 0.56 -7.66
C PRO A 69 -27.24 -0.58 -7.42
N GLU A 70 -28.52 -0.30 -7.75
CA GLU A 70 -29.62 -1.25 -7.49
C GLU A 70 -29.52 -2.52 -8.36
N ASP A 71 -28.89 -2.40 -9.52
CA ASP A 71 -28.69 -3.48 -10.50
C ASP A 71 -27.54 -4.45 -10.13
N TRP A 72 -26.77 -4.13 -9.10
CA TRP A 72 -25.73 -5.04 -8.61
C TRP A 72 -26.35 -6.17 -7.78
N ASP A 73 -25.87 -7.40 -8.00
CA ASP A 73 -26.22 -8.53 -7.14
C ASP A 73 -25.64 -8.38 -5.73
N THR A 74 -26.12 -9.23 -4.80
CA THR A 74 -25.73 -9.17 -3.40
C THR A 74 -24.23 -9.41 -3.20
N ASP A 75 -23.67 -10.42 -3.88
CA ASP A 75 -22.25 -10.78 -3.74
C ASP A 75 -21.35 -9.63 -4.19
N TRP A 76 -21.73 -8.96 -5.30
CA TRP A 76 -20.98 -7.83 -5.83
C TRP A 76 -21.03 -6.61 -4.91
N ARG A 77 -22.18 -6.36 -4.27
CA ARG A 77 -22.34 -5.30 -3.26
C ARG A 77 -21.49 -5.59 -2.02
N GLU A 78 -21.52 -6.81 -1.50
CA GLU A 78 -20.73 -7.21 -0.33
C GLU A 78 -19.23 -7.09 -0.58
N HIS A 79 -18.72 -7.62 -1.68
CA HIS A 79 -17.31 -7.48 -2.05
C HIS A 79 -16.88 -6.03 -2.25
N THR A 80 -17.76 -5.20 -2.84
CA THR A 80 -17.48 -3.78 -3.01
C THR A 80 -17.47 -3.06 -1.67
N HIS A 81 -18.38 -3.40 -0.77
CA HIS A 81 -18.45 -2.84 0.58
C HIS A 81 -17.16 -3.14 1.36
N GLU A 82 -16.73 -4.40 1.39
CA GLU A 82 -15.46 -4.79 2.03
C GLU A 82 -14.25 -4.06 1.42
N SER A 83 -14.20 -4.03 0.08
CA SER A 83 -13.10 -3.37 -0.64
C SER A 83 -13.05 -1.86 -0.37
N LEU A 84 -14.20 -1.20 -0.34
CA LEU A 84 -14.32 0.22 0.02
C LEU A 84 -13.91 0.44 1.47
N GLY A 85 -14.37 -0.41 2.39
CA GLY A 85 -13.96 -0.35 3.80
C GLY A 85 -12.45 -0.46 3.97
N LEU A 86 -11.80 -1.42 3.31
CA LEU A 86 -10.35 -1.59 3.33
C LEU A 86 -9.60 -0.40 2.71
N PHE A 87 -10.12 0.19 1.64
CA PHE A 87 -9.57 1.41 1.06
C PHE A 87 -9.63 2.60 2.05
N LEU A 88 -10.77 2.78 2.70
CA LEU A 88 -10.95 3.83 3.70
C LEU A 88 -10.06 3.61 4.94
N VAL A 89 -9.88 2.36 5.39
CA VAL A 89 -8.90 2.01 6.44
C VAL A 89 -7.50 2.46 6.02
N GLN A 90 -7.06 2.12 4.82
CA GLN A 90 -5.74 2.53 4.33
C GLN A 90 -5.57 4.05 4.32
N TYR A 91 -6.59 4.78 3.92
CA TYR A 91 -6.58 6.24 3.90
C TYR A 91 -6.52 6.83 5.32
N LEU A 92 -7.42 6.41 6.22
CA LEU A 92 -7.50 6.91 7.60
C LEU A 92 -6.29 6.51 8.45
N CYS A 93 -5.57 5.48 8.04
CA CYS A 93 -4.32 5.04 8.65
C CYS A 93 -3.05 5.61 7.96
N ASN A 94 -3.13 6.79 7.36
CA ASN A 94 -2.01 7.49 6.71
C ASN A 94 -1.31 6.70 5.59
N GLY A 95 -2.08 6.08 4.72
CA GLY A 95 -1.55 5.31 3.61
C GLY A 95 -0.99 3.95 4.06
N PHE A 96 -1.60 3.37 5.04
CA PHE A 96 -1.42 2.00 5.46
C PHE A 96 -1.54 1.05 4.27
N ASN A 97 -0.60 0.17 4.12
CA ASN A 97 -0.52 -0.64 2.92
C ASN A 97 -1.35 -1.93 3.12
N LEU A 98 -1.93 -2.47 2.05
CA LEU A 98 -2.74 -3.67 2.12
C LEU A 98 -1.97 -4.88 2.69
N ALA A 99 -0.66 -4.98 2.40
CA ALA A 99 0.20 -6.02 2.96
C ALA A 99 0.43 -5.85 4.47
N ASP A 100 0.41 -4.62 4.98
CA ASP A 100 0.49 -4.34 6.41
C ASP A 100 -0.87 -4.63 7.07
N ALA A 101 -1.99 -4.28 6.41
CA ALA A 101 -3.34 -4.61 6.85
C ALA A 101 -3.56 -6.14 6.98
N ALA A 102 -3.09 -6.91 6.00
CA ALA A 102 -3.17 -8.37 6.00
C ALA A 102 -2.45 -9.04 7.18
N ARG A 103 -1.55 -8.33 7.84
CA ARG A 103 -0.73 -8.82 8.95
C ARG A 103 -1.06 -8.18 10.29
N LEU A 104 -1.96 -7.19 10.26
CA LEU A 104 -2.35 -6.50 11.47
C LEU A 104 -3.05 -7.47 12.43
N VAL A 105 -2.55 -7.54 13.65
CA VAL A 105 -3.09 -8.40 14.71
C VAL A 105 -3.58 -7.56 15.88
N TYR A 106 -4.54 -8.09 16.62
CA TYR A 106 -4.93 -7.56 17.91
C TYR A 106 -3.87 -7.93 18.95
N ASP A 107 -2.82 -7.12 19.05
CA ASP A 107 -1.69 -7.33 19.94
C ASP A 107 -1.93 -6.78 21.37
N ASP A 108 -0.95 -6.96 22.24
CA ASP A 108 -0.98 -6.43 23.60
C ASP A 108 -1.11 -4.90 23.67
N HIS A 109 -0.54 -4.20 22.71
CA HIS A 109 -0.65 -2.75 22.64
C HIS A 109 -2.10 -2.31 22.42
N TYR A 110 -2.82 -2.95 21.49
CA TYR A 110 -4.21 -2.65 21.22
C TYR A 110 -5.06 -2.73 22.50
N PHE A 111 -4.93 -3.82 23.28
CA PHE A 111 -5.69 -3.99 24.53
C PHE A 111 -5.22 -3.03 25.63
N LYS A 112 -3.92 -2.82 25.80
CA LYS A 112 -3.34 -1.90 26.80
C LYS A 112 -3.69 -0.44 26.51
N SER A 113 -3.86 -0.05 25.25
CA SER A 113 -4.32 1.28 24.86
C SER A 113 -5.82 1.52 25.15
N GLY A 114 -6.53 0.53 25.63
CA GLY A 114 -7.99 0.55 25.78
C GLY A 114 -8.70 0.49 24.42
N ARG A 115 -8.14 -0.23 23.45
CA ARG A 115 -8.62 -0.38 22.07
C ARG A 115 -8.62 0.93 21.27
N LYS A 116 -7.68 1.83 21.58
CA LYS A 116 -7.62 3.17 20.99
C LYS A 116 -6.53 3.33 19.92
N SER A 117 -5.66 2.36 19.76
CA SER A 117 -4.61 2.41 18.76
C SER A 117 -4.13 1.04 18.37
N PHE A 118 -3.73 0.91 17.09
CA PHE A 118 -2.94 -0.20 16.58
C PHE A 118 -1.47 0.15 16.56
N ARG A 119 -0.62 -0.88 16.59
CA ARG A 119 0.82 -0.78 16.43
C ARG A 119 1.29 -1.82 15.41
N PHE A 120 2.18 -1.44 14.51
CA PHE A 120 2.78 -2.36 13.55
C PHE A 120 4.14 -1.87 13.06
N ILE A 121 4.93 -2.78 12.51
CA ILE A 121 6.16 -2.47 11.77
C ILE A 121 5.85 -2.63 10.27
N ARG A 122 6.21 -1.61 9.47
CA ARG A 122 5.92 -1.58 8.05
C ARG A 122 6.71 -2.66 7.30
N LYS A 123 6.02 -3.59 6.65
CA LYS A 123 6.64 -4.70 5.89
C LYS A 123 7.65 -4.23 4.85
N LYS A 124 7.34 -3.15 4.13
CA LYS A 124 8.22 -2.63 3.07
C LYS A 124 9.59 -2.19 3.57
N THR A 125 9.72 -1.86 4.83
CA THR A 125 10.95 -1.31 5.43
C THR A 125 11.46 -2.12 6.61
N GLU A 126 10.88 -3.26 6.95
CA GLU A 126 11.28 -4.09 8.09
C GLU A 126 12.77 -4.50 8.04
N ASP A 127 13.31 -4.74 6.83
CA ASP A 127 14.74 -5.06 6.66
C ASP A 127 15.69 -3.87 6.90
N ARG A 128 15.15 -2.65 7.01
CA ARG A 128 15.95 -1.42 7.12
C ARG A 128 15.66 -0.61 8.37
N SER A 129 14.54 -0.83 9.00
CA SER A 129 14.10 -0.06 10.15
C SER A 129 13.04 -0.83 10.95
N ASP A 130 13.31 -0.99 12.24
CA ASP A 130 12.37 -1.54 13.22
C ASP A 130 11.42 -0.45 13.76
N THR A 131 11.20 0.62 13.01
CA THR A 131 10.36 1.72 13.45
C THR A 131 8.91 1.28 13.57
N GLU A 132 8.43 1.27 14.79
CA GLU A 132 7.02 1.02 15.09
C GLU A 132 6.16 2.23 14.70
N ILE A 133 5.07 1.95 14.02
CA ILE A 133 4.06 2.94 13.65
C ILE A 133 2.85 2.71 14.55
N VAL A 134 2.41 3.79 15.22
CA VAL A 134 1.20 3.76 16.04
C VAL A 134 0.09 4.53 15.31
N ILE A 135 -1.04 3.87 15.10
CA ILE A 135 -2.21 4.44 14.44
C ILE A 135 -3.31 4.64 15.49
N PRO A 136 -3.74 5.88 15.75
CA PRO A 136 -4.88 6.13 16.61
C PRO A 136 -6.18 5.70 15.91
N ILE A 137 -7.07 5.03 16.64
CA ILE A 137 -8.39 4.66 16.16
C ILE A 137 -9.33 5.84 16.44
N ILE A 138 -9.50 6.67 15.41
CA ILE A 138 -10.44 7.79 15.42
C ILE A 138 -11.86 7.30 15.14
N VAL A 139 -12.86 8.10 15.49
CA VAL A 139 -14.28 7.71 15.36
C VAL A 139 -14.66 7.23 13.94
N PRO A 140 -14.25 7.88 12.84
CA PRO A 140 -14.52 7.35 11.50
C PRO A 140 -13.92 5.98 11.25
N LEU A 141 -12.68 5.75 11.71
CA LEU A 141 -12.02 4.45 11.58
C LEU A 141 -12.73 3.36 12.40
N GLN A 142 -13.14 3.70 13.63
CA GLN A 142 -13.86 2.76 14.48
C GLN A 142 -15.14 2.24 13.81
N LYS A 143 -15.94 3.12 13.20
CA LYS A 143 -17.17 2.73 12.50
C LYS A 143 -16.92 1.76 11.35
N ILE A 144 -15.79 1.92 10.64
CA ILE A 144 -15.41 0.99 9.57
C ILE A 144 -14.98 -0.35 10.18
N LEU A 145 -14.17 -0.32 11.23
CA LEU A 145 -13.72 -1.54 11.93
C LEU A 145 -14.88 -2.34 12.48
N ASP A 146 -15.91 -1.68 13.02
CA ASP A 146 -17.11 -2.34 13.56
C ASP A 146 -17.87 -3.14 12.48
N GLU A 147 -17.70 -2.77 11.19
CA GLU A 147 -18.37 -3.43 10.06
C GLU A 147 -17.52 -4.55 9.42
N ILE A 148 -16.21 -4.30 9.24
CA ILE A 148 -15.37 -5.18 8.40
C ILE A 148 -14.25 -5.89 9.15
N ALA A 149 -13.91 -5.48 10.38
CA ALA A 149 -12.86 -6.15 11.15
C ALA A 149 -13.41 -7.39 11.89
N ALA A 150 -12.53 -8.36 12.10
CA ALA A 150 -12.85 -9.51 12.93
C ALA A 150 -13.02 -9.11 14.41
N GLU A 151 -13.67 -9.97 15.18
CA GLU A 151 -13.76 -9.77 16.63
C GLU A 151 -12.37 -9.62 17.26
N PRO A 152 -12.20 -8.67 18.19
CA PRO A 152 -10.90 -8.38 18.79
C PRO A 152 -10.50 -9.46 19.81
N ILE A 153 -9.94 -10.53 19.30
CA ILE A 153 -9.34 -11.63 20.09
C ILE A 153 -7.82 -11.47 20.03
N LYS A 154 -7.17 -11.51 21.19
CA LYS A 154 -5.72 -11.35 21.28
C LYS A 154 -4.96 -12.35 20.40
N GLY A 155 -4.10 -11.83 19.52
CA GLY A 155 -3.30 -12.61 18.58
C GLY A 155 -4.02 -12.96 17.27
N SER A 156 -5.33 -12.68 17.12
CA SER A 156 -6.03 -12.86 15.85
C SER A 156 -5.76 -11.73 14.89
N LEU A 157 -5.91 -12.00 13.59
CA LEU A 157 -5.86 -10.98 12.53
C LEU A 157 -7.04 -10.03 12.64
N VAL A 158 -6.80 -8.75 12.37
CA VAL A 158 -7.86 -7.73 12.29
C VAL A 158 -8.68 -7.91 11.01
N PHE A 159 -8.02 -8.27 9.89
CA PHE A 159 -8.64 -8.47 8.58
C PHE A 159 -8.32 -9.86 8.00
N PRO A 160 -8.89 -10.93 8.55
CA PRO A 160 -8.61 -12.30 8.10
C PRO A 160 -9.04 -12.55 6.65
N GLN A 161 -9.98 -11.79 6.12
CA GLN A 161 -10.44 -11.88 4.73
C GLN A 161 -9.36 -11.51 3.71
N ILE A 162 -8.33 -10.73 4.10
CA ILE A 162 -7.20 -10.39 3.22
C ILE A 162 -6.14 -11.49 3.25
N TYR A 163 -5.93 -12.11 4.39
CA TYR A 163 -4.84 -13.07 4.63
C TYR A 163 -5.40 -14.40 5.11
N THR A 164 -5.58 -15.31 4.16
CA THR A 164 -5.79 -16.72 4.49
C THR A 164 -4.45 -17.43 4.34
N GLY A 165 -3.88 -17.99 5.40
CA GLY A 165 -2.55 -18.58 5.40
C GLY A 165 -2.27 -19.62 4.29
N GLU A 166 -3.32 -20.17 3.68
CA GLU A 166 -3.26 -21.14 2.57
C GLU A 166 -3.19 -20.49 1.17
N GLN A 167 -3.55 -19.23 1.03
CA GLN A 167 -3.66 -18.53 -0.25
C GLN A 167 -2.66 -17.39 -0.43
N ASN A 168 -1.58 -17.36 0.33
CA ASN A 168 -0.59 -16.30 0.18
C ASN A 168 0.18 -16.47 -1.14
N PRO A 169 -0.15 -15.71 -2.22
CA PRO A 169 0.58 -15.79 -3.48
C PRO A 169 2.04 -15.33 -3.36
N TRP A 170 2.43 -14.79 -2.20
CA TRP A 170 3.76 -14.27 -1.90
C TRP A 170 4.61 -15.20 -1.02
N SER A 171 4.09 -16.36 -0.65
CA SER A 171 4.81 -17.39 0.14
C SER A 171 5.60 -18.37 -0.72
N ARG A 172 5.90 -18.04 -1.96
CA ARG A 172 6.77 -18.81 -2.87
C ARG A 172 8.13 -18.15 -3.03
#